data_0fec090979f814a62c3bdc933b4d5dd0
#
_entry.id   0fec090979f814a62c3bdc933b4d5dd0
#
_cell.length_a   1.000
_cell.length_b   1.000
_cell.length_c   1.000
_cell.angle_alpha   90.00
_cell.angle_beta   90.00
_cell.angle_gamma   90.00
#
_symmetry.space_group_name_H-M   'P 1'
#
loop_
_entity.id
_entity.type
_entity.pdbx_description
1 polymer ?
#
loop_
_entity_poly.entity_id
_entity_poly.type
_entity_poly.pdbx_seq_one_letter_code
_entity_poly.pdbx_strand_id
1 'polypeptide(L)'
;MNVSFEEIGRLAVTFAQSGCKAGQVCKLNADGKAVPCAAGDKFCGIVEGVRSGFAAVQVEGFAEVAVSGAVNAGYVNLCADGNGGVKAGSGREYLVVSVNAGTAVIKL
;
A
#
# COMPACT_ATOMS: atom_id res chain seq x y z
N MET A 1 -3.63 11.77 -14.57
CA MET A 1 -2.78 11.97 -13.37
C MET A 1 -1.89 13.17 -13.60
N ASN A 2 -1.83 14.04 -12.63
CA ASN A 2 -1.04 15.28 -12.72
C ASN A 2 0.37 15.15 -12.20
N VAL A 3 0.76 13.97 -11.76
CA VAL A 3 2.03 13.70 -11.12
C VAL A 3 2.78 12.67 -11.94
N SER A 4 4.04 12.93 -12.23
CA SER A 4 4.94 11.91 -12.70
C SER A 4 6.00 11.65 -11.64
N PHE A 5 6.41 10.40 -11.50
CA PHE A 5 7.43 10.02 -10.53
C PHE A 5 8.32 8.95 -11.16
N GLU A 6 9.54 8.90 -10.67
CA GLU A 6 10.52 7.91 -11.09
C GLU A 6 10.75 6.90 -9.99
N GLU A 7 11.35 5.77 -10.33
CA GLU A 7 11.60 4.71 -9.37
C GLU A 7 12.75 5.01 -8.42
N ILE A 8 13.49 6.08 -8.64
CA ILE A 8 14.57 6.52 -7.75
C ILE A 8 13.97 6.85 -6.38
N GLY A 9 14.53 6.25 -5.33
CA GLY A 9 14.00 6.39 -3.98
C GLY A 9 12.97 5.35 -3.59
N ARG A 10 12.63 4.47 -4.50
CA ARG A 10 11.73 3.35 -4.24
C ARG A 10 12.52 2.20 -3.61
N LEU A 11 12.01 1.67 -2.52
CA LEU A 11 12.62 0.54 -1.83
C LEU A 11 11.63 -0.61 -1.73
N ALA A 12 12.05 -1.78 -2.20
CA ALA A 12 11.30 -3.01 -2.03
C ALA A 12 12.09 -3.97 -1.16
N VAL A 13 11.37 -4.70 -0.31
CA VAL A 13 11.94 -5.71 0.58
C VAL A 13 11.21 -7.02 0.31
N THR A 14 11.95 -8.13 0.29
CA THR A 14 11.38 -9.45 0.11
C THR A 14 11.05 -10.07 1.46
N PHE A 15 9.80 -10.49 1.63
CA PHE A 15 9.34 -11.19 2.81
C PHE A 15 8.78 -12.55 2.43
N ALA A 16 8.85 -13.51 3.36
CA ALA A 16 7.98 -14.68 3.28
C ALA A 16 6.53 -14.19 3.34
N GLN A 17 5.63 -14.87 2.64
CA GLN A 17 4.25 -14.40 2.56
C GLN A 17 3.24 -15.54 2.63
N SER A 18 2.01 -15.19 2.96
CA SER A 18 0.86 -16.09 2.86
C SER A 18 -0.35 -15.28 2.41
N GLY A 19 -0.91 -15.64 1.27
CA GLY A 19 -2.12 -15.03 0.75
C GLY A 19 -1.98 -13.66 0.10
N CYS A 20 -0.76 -13.13 -0.03
CA CYS A 20 -0.54 -11.82 -0.65
C CYS A 20 -0.80 -11.86 -2.15
N LYS A 21 -1.27 -10.73 -2.68
CA LYS A 21 -1.51 -10.54 -4.12
C LYS A 21 -0.86 -9.25 -4.59
N ALA A 22 -0.29 -9.28 -5.79
CA ALA A 22 0.34 -8.11 -6.38
C ALA A 22 -0.65 -6.94 -6.48
N GLY A 23 -0.16 -5.74 -6.19
CA GLY A 23 -0.95 -4.51 -6.23
C GLY A 23 -1.74 -4.22 -4.97
N GLN A 24 -1.76 -5.13 -4.01
CA GLN A 24 -2.53 -4.97 -2.78
C GLN A 24 -1.64 -4.60 -1.60
N VAL A 25 -2.21 -3.89 -0.63
CA VAL A 25 -1.51 -3.58 0.61
C VAL A 25 -1.36 -4.83 1.47
N CYS A 26 -0.30 -4.87 2.25
CA CYS A 26 -0.04 -5.98 3.17
C CYS A 26 0.48 -5.45 4.51
N LYS A 27 0.49 -6.34 5.50
CA LYS A 27 1.08 -6.10 6.82
C LYS A 27 1.99 -7.26 7.17
N LEU A 28 2.76 -7.09 8.22
CA LEU A 28 3.57 -8.20 8.76
C LEU A 28 2.85 -8.79 9.96
N ASN A 29 2.81 -10.13 10.03
CA ASN A 29 2.35 -10.80 11.24
C ASN A 29 3.48 -10.89 12.27
N ALA A 30 3.22 -11.53 13.41
CA ALA A 30 4.19 -11.64 14.48
C ALA A 30 5.45 -12.41 14.09
N ASP A 31 5.37 -13.25 13.05
CA ASP A 31 6.50 -14.03 12.55
C ASP A 31 7.30 -13.27 11.46
N GLY A 32 6.92 -12.04 11.16
CA GLY A 32 7.55 -11.25 10.11
C GLY A 32 7.16 -11.65 8.70
N LYS A 33 6.09 -12.42 8.55
CA LYS A 33 5.57 -12.85 7.26
C LYS A 33 4.56 -11.82 6.74
N ALA A 34 4.66 -11.47 5.45
CA ALA A 34 3.69 -10.59 4.81
C ALA A 34 2.35 -11.32 4.65
N VAL A 35 1.29 -10.67 5.05
CA VAL A 35 -0.08 -11.21 4.96
C VAL A 35 -1.02 -10.10 4.51
N PRO A 36 -2.18 -10.43 3.90
CA PRO A 36 -3.17 -9.43 3.53
C PRO A 36 -3.71 -8.68 4.75
N CYS A 37 -4.15 -7.46 4.52
CA CYS A 37 -4.76 -6.64 5.55
C CYS A 37 -6.26 -6.89 5.63
N ALA A 38 -6.79 -6.88 6.85
CA ALA A 38 -8.22 -6.72 7.09
C ALA A 38 -8.58 -5.23 7.10
N ALA A 39 -9.87 -4.91 6.99
CA ALA A 39 -10.34 -3.53 7.03
C ALA A 39 -9.92 -2.86 8.34
N GLY A 40 -9.34 -1.68 8.24
CA GLY A 40 -8.86 -0.91 9.39
C GLY A 40 -7.42 -1.20 9.79
N ASP A 41 -6.79 -2.21 9.23
CA ASP A 41 -5.39 -2.53 9.55
C ASP A 41 -4.43 -1.46 9.02
N LYS A 42 -3.34 -1.28 9.76
CA LYS A 42 -2.20 -0.52 9.25
C LYS A 42 -1.43 -1.40 8.28
N PHE A 43 -1.08 -0.87 7.13
CA PHE A 43 -0.29 -1.61 6.14
C PHE A 43 1.17 -1.14 6.17
N CYS A 44 2.09 -2.06 5.88
CA CYS A 44 3.52 -1.73 5.84
C CYS A 44 4.00 -1.40 4.43
N GLY A 45 3.25 -1.77 3.42
CA GLY A 45 3.64 -1.53 2.04
C GLY A 45 2.67 -2.14 1.06
N ILE A 46 3.07 -2.11 -0.21
CA ILE A 46 2.27 -2.59 -1.33
C ILE A 46 3.02 -3.72 -2.00
N VAL A 47 2.34 -4.84 -2.22
CA VAL A 47 2.95 -6.01 -2.85
C VAL A 47 3.22 -5.72 -4.31
N GLU A 48 4.47 -5.83 -4.73
CA GLU A 48 4.87 -5.68 -6.14
C GLU A 48 4.71 -6.97 -6.91
N GLY A 49 4.99 -8.08 -6.27
CA GLY A 49 4.88 -9.41 -6.91
C GLY A 49 5.04 -10.51 -5.89
N VAL A 50 4.57 -11.68 -6.26
CA VAL A 50 4.60 -12.87 -5.41
C VAL A 50 5.24 -14.01 -6.19
N ARG A 51 6.15 -14.73 -5.54
CA ARG A 51 6.79 -15.92 -6.15
C ARG A 51 7.08 -16.94 -5.06
N SER A 52 6.52 -18.14 -5.21
CA SER A 52 6.88 -19.33 -4.41
C SER A 52 6.99 -19.07 -2.91
N GLY A 53 5.98 -18.48 -2.30
CA GLY A 53 5.99 -18.25 -0.87
C GLY A 53 6.73 -16.99 -0.42
N PHE A 54 7.21 -16.17 -1.37
CA PHE A 54 7.84 -14.88 -1.09
C PHE A 54 7.12 -13.76 -1.81
N ALA A 55 7.15 -12.57 -1.23
CA ALA A 55 6.60 -11.38 -1.84
C ALA A 55 7.63 -10.25 -1.82
N ALA A 56 7.75 -9.54 -2.93
CA ALA A 56 8.45 -8.27 -2.96
C ALA A 56 7.45 -7.18 -2.58
N VAL A 57 7.75 -6.44 -1.53
CA VAL A 57 6.86 -5.42 -0.96
C VAL A 57 7.55 -4.07 -1.03
N GLN A 58 6.91 -3.12 -1.69
CA GLN A 58 7.40 -1.75 -1.70
C GLN A 58 7.08 -1.10 -0.37
N VAL A 59 8.11 -0.66 0.34
CA VAL A 59 7.97 -0.07 1.69
C VAL A 59 8.33 1.41 1.72
N GLU A 60 8.93 1.93 0.67
CA GLU A 60 9.29 3.34 0.53
C GLU A 60 9.05 3.83 -0.89
N GLY A 61 8.89 5.14 -1.04
CA GLY A 61 8.72 5.79 -2.33
C GLY A 61 7.26 6.00 -2.67
N PHE A 62 7.01 6.37 -3.91
CA PHE A 62 5.65 6.64 -4.39
C PHE A 62 5.05 5.37 -4.98
N ALA A 63 3.77 5.16 -4.75
CA ALA A 63 3.06 4.02 -5.28
C ALA A 63 1.61 4.36 -5.58
N GLU A 64 1.07 3.72 -6.61
CA GLU A 64 -0.36 3.80 -6.91
C GLU A 64 -1.08 2.69 -6.18
N VAL A 65 -2.21 3.02 -5.57
CA VAL A 65 -2.99 2.07 -4.79
C VAL A 65 -4.48 2.32 -5.01
N ALA A 66 -5.27 1.25 -4.96
CA ALA A 66 -6.72 1.35 -5.02
C ALA A 66 -7.25 2.05 -3.77
N VAL A 67 -8.29 2.86 -3.93
CA VAL A 67 -8.89 3.63 -2.85
C VAL A 67 -10.39 3.35 -2.80
N SER A 68 -10.88 3.08 -1.59
CA SER A 68 -12.31 3.00 -1.30
C SER A 68 -12.75 4.31 -0.63
N GLY A 69 -13.85 4.87 -1.10
CA GLY A 69 -14.38 6.11 -0.56
C GLY A 69 -13.63 7.34 -1.03
N ALA A 70 -13.88 8.46 -0.36
CA ALA A 70 -13.33 9.74 -0.73
C ALA A 70 -11.97 9.98 -0.04
N VAL A 71 -10.96 10.27 -0.84
CA VAL A 71 -9.63 10.64 -0.37
C VAL A 71 -9.18 11.85 -1.19
N ASN A 72 -8.63 12.85 -0.52
CA ASN A 72 -8.14 14.06 -1.17
C ASN A 72 -6.61 14.08 -1.18
N ALA A 73 -6.03 14.84 -2.09
CA ALA A 73 -4.58 15.10 -2.07
C ALA A 73 -4.18 15.84 -0.80
N GLY A 74 -2.94 15.66 -0.37
CA GLY A 74 -2.41 16.23 0.86
C GLY A 74 -2.14 15.13 1.88
N TYR A 75 -1.98 15.51 3.14
CA TYR A 75 -1.71 14.54 4.21
C TYR A 75 -3.01 13.94 4.71
N VAL A 76 -3.12 12.62 4.62
CA VAL A 76 -4.33 11.89 4.99
C VAL A 76 -3.96 10.64 5.78
N ASN A 77 -4.68 10.38 6.86
CA ASN A 77 -4.53 9.11 7.57
C ASN A 77 -5.23 8.01 6.78
N LEU A 78 -4.49 6.97 6.43
CA LEU A 78 -4.98 5.86 5.62
C LEU A 78 -4.82 4.54 6.36
N CYS A 79 -5.78 3.67 6.18
CA CYS A 79 -5.73 2.27 6.62
C CYS A 79 -6.20 1.37 5.49
N ALA A 80 -6.04 0.06 5.65
CA ALA A 80 -6.52 -0.90 4.68
C ALA A 80 -8.06 -0.89 4.62
N ASP A 81 -8.59 -1.09 3.42
CA ASP A 81 -10.05 -1.14 3.22
C ASP A 81 -10.65 -2.54 3.34
N GLY A 82 -9.78 -3.57 3.47
CA GLY A 82 -10.22 -4.96 3.53
C GLY A 82 -10.34 -5.63 2.17
N ASN A 83 -10.15 -4.89 1.08
CA ASN A 83 -10.27 -5.38 -0.30
C ASN A 83 -8.96 -5.20 -1.08
N GLY A 84 -7.85 -5.07 -0.38
CA GLY A 84 -6.53 -4.91 -1.00
C GLY A 84 -6.10 -3.47 -1.23
N GLY A 85 -6.98 -2.50 -1.07
CA GLY A 85 -6.70 -1.08 -1.20
C GLY A 85 -6.64 -0.36 0.14
N VAL A 86 -6.83 0.96 0.09
CA VAL A 86 -6.79 1.83 1.25
C VAL A 86 -8.05 2.68 1.34
N LYS A 87 -8.30 3.21 2.54
CA LYS A 87 -9.37 4.17 2.79
C LYS A 87 -8.90 5.18 3.84
N ALA A 88 -9.53 6.34 3.88
CA ALA A 88 -9.32 7.28 4.98
C ALA A 88 -9.82 6.66 6.29
N GLY A 89 -9.03 6.76 7.35
CA GLY A 89 -9.39 6.16 8.63
C GLY A 89 -8.29 6.29 9.66
N SER A 90 -8.33 5.44 10.67
CA SER A 90 -7.41 5.48 11.81
C SER A 90 -6.13 4.72 11.48
N GLY A 91 -5.32 5.25 10.62
CA GLY A 91 -4.06 4.66 10.25
C GLY A 91 -2.92 5.65 10.38
N ARG A 92 -1.83 5.32 9.72
CA ARG A 92 -0.69 6.21 9.60
C ARG A 92 -1.02 7.33 8.61
N GLU A 93 -0.42 8.51 8.81
CA GLU A 93 -0.53 9.61 7.87
C GLU A 93 0.38 9.40 6.67
N TYR A 94 -0.18 9.57 5.49
CA TYR A 94 0.56 9.48 4.22
C TYR A 94 0.36 10.76 3.42
N LEU A 95 1.33 11.11 2.61
CA LEU A 95 1.17 12.17 1.62
C LEU A 95 0.50 11.57 0.39
N VAL A 96 -0.68 12.05 0.08
CA VAL A 96 -1.41 11.68 -1.14
C VAL A 96 -1.11 12.76 -2.18
N VAL A 97 -0.41 12.39 -3.25
CA VAL A 97 0.05 13.38 -4.23
C VAL A 97 -0.88 13.53 -5.43
N SER A 98 -1.71 12.52 -5.67
CA SER A 98 -2.64 12.54 -6.79
C SER A 98 -3.79 11.58 -6.51
N VAL A 99 -5.00 11.95 -6.92
CA VAL A 99 -6.19 11.09 -6.79
C VAL A 99 -6.88 11.03 -8.15
N ASN A 100 -7.17 9.82 -8.58
CA ASN A 100 -7.97 9.52 -9.77
C ASN A 100 -9.18 8.68 -9.35
N ALA A 101 -10.08 8.42 -10.29
CA ALA A 101 -11.25 7.59 -9.98
C ALA A 101 -10.81 6.21 -9.49
N GLY A 102 -11.00 5.96 -8.19
CA GLY A 102 -10.71 4.67 -7.57
C GLY A 102 -9.24 4.37 -7.27
N THR A 103 -8.31 5.29 -7.57
CA THR A 103 -6.89 5.10 -7.26
C THR A 103 -6.26 6.38 -6.75
N ALA A 104 -5.14 6.25 -6.07
CA ALA A 104 -4.35 7.38 -5.61
C ALA A 104 -2.87 7.04 -5.68
N VAL A 105 -2.04 8.05 -5.85
CA VAL A 105 -0.58 7.93 -5.71
C VAL A 105 -0.22 8.46 -4.32
N ILE A 106 0.40 7.63 -3.53
CA ILE A 106 0.78 7.97 -2.16
C ILE A 106 2.28 7.81 -1.96
N LYS A 107 2.82 8.54 -1.02
CA LYS A 107 4.19 8.35 -0.55
C LYS A 107 4.17 7.45 0.68
N LEU A 108 4.80 6.30 0.55
CA LEU A 108 4.91 5.32 1.62
C LEU A 108 5.86 5.76 2.74
#